data_802690abc0319d0d7f0bd3412b8d2bf0
#
_entry.id   802690abc0319d0d7f0bd3412b8d2bf0
#
_cell.length_a   1.000
_cell.length_b   1.000
_cell.length_c   1.000
_cell.angle_alpha   90.00
_cell.angle_beta   90.00
_cell.angle_gamma   90.00
#
_symmetry.space_group_name_H-M   'P 1'
#
loop_
_entity.id
_entity.type
_entity.pdbx_description
1 polymer ?
#
loop_
_entity_poly.entity_id
_entity_poly.type
_entity_poly.pdbx_seq_one_letter_code
_entity_poly.pdbx_strand_id
1 'polypeptide(L)'
;MMDKERLMSILDGFSNVSVVVIGDFFLDKYLLIDPSLNEVSLETGLTAFQVVGRRCSPGAAGTICNNLASLGVGKIYALSVIGDDGEGYELLKGLRRRGVITDHIFVCEERFTPTYTKPMMLRDGKEVEMERQDIKNRLPLPAEIEDRLIDALSTLIHNVDAVIVQDQVQERNCGVITDRVREFICGLARRSPEKVFYADSRVRIGEFKDVMVKPNRYEAALAVGEEWKEGMGIEDAIRIGKLLYERVGKTVFLTMGENGILVISDKGATHIPAVKVEGEIDIVGAGDSVTAGIVPSLCVGASDVEAAFIGNLAASVTIKQIGTTGVATREKIIEHFERYYECKG
;
A
#
# COMPACT_ATOMS: atom_id res chain seq x y z
N MET A 1 -22.31 15.38 3.16
CA MET A 1 -21.00 15.71 2.59
C MET A 1 -20.14 16.16 3.77
N MET A 2 -18.87 15.74 3.89
CA MET A 2 -18.00 16.09 5.02
C MET A 2 -17.64 17.59 4.94
N ASP A 3 -17.70 18.33 6.06
CA ASP A 3 -17.19 19.70 6.17
C ASP A 3 -15.73 19.70 6.68
N LYS A 4 -15.13 20.89 6.72
CA LYS A 4 -13.73 21.06 7.13
C LYS A 4 -13.51 20.71 8.60
N GLU A 5 -14.46 21.06 9.48
CA GLU A 5 -14.36 20.76 10.92
C GLU A 5 -14.35 19.25 11.15
N ARG A 6 -15.21 18.51 10.46
CA ARG A 6 -15.25 17.06 10.52
C ARG A 6 -13.95 16.42 9.98
N LEU A 7 -13.44 16.92 8.83
CA LEU A 7 -12.14 16.47 8.30
C LEU A 7 -11.04 16.68 9.33
N MET A 8 -10.93 17.86 9.89
CA MET A 8 -9.90 18.19 10.89
C MET A 8 -10.04 17.29 12.13
N SER A 9 -11.25 17.10 12.64
CA SER A 9 -11.52 16.22 13.77
C SER A 9 -11.06 14.78 13.52
N ILE A 10 -11.28 14.25 12.32
CA ILE A 10 -10.82 12.90 11.94
C ILE A 10 -9.27 12.87 11.89
N LEU A 11 -8.65 13.83 11.21
CA LEU A 11 -7.19 13.88 11.09
C LEU A 11 -6.49 14.10 12.44
N ASP A 12 -7.09 14.88 13.36
CA ASP A 12 -6.58 15.07 14.72
C ASP A 12 -6.54 13.76 15.52
N GLY A 13 -7.51 12.89 15.27
CA GLY A 13 -7.59 11.58 15.91
C GLY A 13 -6.46 10.61 15.55
N PHE A 14 -5.79 10.79 14.40
CA PHE A 14 -4.77 9.86 13.91
C PHE A 14 -3.61 9.64 14.87
N SER A 15 -3.23 10.65 15.64
CA SER A 15 -2.15 10.54 16.64
C SER A 15 -2.44 9.54 17.77
N ASN A 16 -3.71 9.18 17.97
CA ASN A 16 -4.13 8.19 18.97
C ASN A 16 -4.27 6.78 18.39
N VAL A 17 -4.16 6.64 17.06
CA VAL A 17 -4.34 5.34 16.39
C VAL A 17 -3.05 4.54 16.41
N SER A 18 -3.17 3.24 16.68
CA SER A 18 -2.10 2.26 16.61
C SER A 18 -2.43 1.20 15.56
N VAL A 19 -1.53 0.93 14.62
CA VAL A 19 -1.76 -0.03 13.54
C VAL A 19 -0.63 -1.04 13.44
N VAL A 20 -0.94 -2.26 13.02
CA VAL A 20 0.05 -3.21 12.51
C VAL A 20 -0.14 -3.34 10.99
N VAL A 21 0.95 -3.16 10.26
CA VAL A 21 1.03 -3.45 8.82
C VAL A 21 1.74 -4.77 8.66
N ILE A 22 0.98 -5.81 8.30
CA ILE A 22 1.52 -7.15 8.02
C ILE A 22 1.53 -7.37 6.51
N GLY A 23 2.65 -7.85 5.97
CA GLY A 23 2.72 -8.21 4.56
C GLY A 23 4.08 -8.03 3.93
N ASP A 24 4.05 -7.86 2.62
CA ASP A 24 5.25 -7.81 1.79
C ASP A 24 5.86 -6.40 1.81
N PHE A 25 7.01 -6.27 2.46
CA PHE A 25 7.82 -5.07 2.45
C PHE A 25 8.90 -5.20 1.38
N PHE A 26 8.89 -4.29 0.42
CA PHE A 26 9.86 -4.24 -0.68
C PHE A 26 10.83 -3.08 -0.47
N LEU A 27 11.99 -3.17 -1.13
CA LEU A 27 12.88 -2.02 -1.27
C LEU A 27 12.78 -1.48 -2.71
N ASP A 28 12.37 -0.23 -2.86
CA ASP A 28 12.55 0.51 -4.11
C ASP A 28 13.94 1.14 -4.11
N LYS A 29 14.82 0.68 -5.03
CA LYS A 29 16.22 1.07 -5.13
C LYS A 29 16.48 1.75 -6.47
N TYR A 30 16.84 3.02 -6.44
CA TYR A 30 17.16 3.83 -7.62
C TYR A 30 18.67 4.00 -7.71
N LEU A 31 19.25 3.66 -8.85
CA LEU A 31 20.68 3.82 -9.16
C LEU A 31 20.83 4.94 -10.19
N LEU A 32 21.38 6.08 -9.80
CA LEU A 32 21.63 7.20 -10.73
C LEU A 32 22.90 6.91 -11.52
N ILE A 33 22.78 6.83 -12.84
CA ILE A 33 23.88 6.50 -13.76
C ILE A 33 24.24 7.72 -14.58
N ASP A 34 25.52 8.11 -14.55
CA ASP A 34 26.06 9.14 -15.44
C ASP A 34 26.72 8.49 -16.66
N PRO A 35 26.11 8.59 -17.86
CA PRO A 35 26.65 7.96 -19.05
C PRO A 35 27.98 8.56 -19.51
N SER A 36 28.31 9.79 -19.09
CA SER A 36 29.59 10.44 -19.44
C SER A 36 30.80 9.79 -18.75
N LEU A 37 30.55 9.04 -17.67
CA LEU A 37 31.55 8.33 -16.88
C LEU A 37 31.63 6.84 -17.22
N ASN A 38 30.79 6.34 -18.15
CA ASN A 38 30.79 4.94 -18.51
C ASN A 38 32.15 4.44 -18.98
N GLU A 39 32.52 3.25 -18.57
CA GLU A 39 33.75 2.56 -18.95
C GLU A 39 33.44 1.29 -19.73
N VAL A 40 34.45 0.76 -20.41
CA VAL A 40 34.36 -0.58 -21.00
C VAL A 40 35.07 -1.56 -20.06
N SER A 41 34.38 -2.61 -19.65
CA SER A 41 34.99 -3.68 -18.85
C SER A 41 36.13 -4.33 -19.63
N LEU A 42 37.32 -4.34 -19.07
CA LEU A 42 38.47 -4.97 -19.68
C LEU A 42 38.34 -6.48 -19.82
N GLU A 43 37.52 -7.10 -18.99
CA GLU A 43 37.30 -8.56 -18.95
C GLU A 43 36.27 -9.02 -19.97
N THR A 44 35.19 -8.26 -20.14
CA THR A 44 34.02 -8.69 -20.93
C THR A 44 33.78 -7.87 -22.18
N GLY A 45 34.41 -6.68 -22.33
CA GLY A 45 34.14 -5.74 -23.38
C GLY A 45 32.78 -5.05 -23.34
N LEU A 46 31.98 -5.31 -22.27
CA LEU A 46 30.66 -4.71 -22.08
C LEU A 46 30.78 -3.35 -21.38
N THR A 47 29.73 -2.53 -21.55
CA THR A 47 29.65 -1.23 -20.85
C THR A 47 29.50 -1.44 -19.35
N ALA A 48 30.41 -0.86 -18.57
CA ALA A 48 30.32 -0.74 -17.13
C ALA A 48 29.67 0.61 -16.79
N PHE A 49 28.39 0.58 -16.47
CA PHE A 49 27.63 1.77 -16.08
C PHE A 49 28.11 2.33 -14.76
N GLN A 50 28.39 3.62 -14.70
CA GLN A 50 28.91 4.28 -13.50
C GLN A 50 27.78 4.88 -12.68
N VAL A 51 27.57 4.32 -11.47
CA VAL A 51 26.55 4.78 -10.51
C VAL A 51 27.11 5.93 -9.69
N VAL A 52 26.58 7.14 -9.88
CA VAL A 52 26.99 8.36 -9.19
C VAL A 52 26.13 8.70 -7.96
N GLY A 53 25.00 8.01 -7.80
CA GLY A 53 24.12 8.19 -6.64
C GLY A 53 23.14 7.05 -6.48
N ARG A 54 22.60 6.90 -5.27
CA ARG A 54 21.57 5.92 -4.96
C ARG A 54 20.50 6.50 -4.05
N ARG A 55 19.25 6.11 -4.29
CA ARG A 55 18.11 6.38 -3.41
C ARG A 55 17.44 5.06 -3.09
N CYS A 56 17.06 4.88 -1.82
CA CYS A 56 16.30 3.72 -1.38
C CYS A 56 15.07 4.20 -0.62
N SER A 57 13.92 3.54 -0.87
CA SER A 57 12.67 3.81 -0.17
C SER A 57 11.96 2.49 0.14
N PRO A 58 11.36 2.36 1.34
CA PRO A 58 10.45 1.27 1.61
C PRO A 58 9.26 1.32 0.65
N GLY A 59 9.01 0.21 -0.07
CA GLY A 59 7.94 0.02 -1.04
C GLY A 59 6.89 -0.98 -0.57
N ALA A 60 5.79 -1.14 -1.32
CA ALA A 60 4.63 -1.97 -0.98
C ALA A 60 4.10 -1.66 0.44
N ALA A 61 4.11 -2.61 1.39
CA ALA A 61 3.73 -2.34 2.78
C ALA A 61 4.53 -1.17 3.40
N GLY A 62 5.77 -0.96 2.96
CA GLY A 62 6.60 0.17 3.38
C GLY A 62 6.06 1.52 2.88
N THR A 63 5.44 1.58 1.71
CA THR A 63 4.77 2.79 1.21
C THR A 63 3.57 3.15 2.08
N ILE A 64 2.79 2.15 2.51
CA ILE A 64 1.68 2.36 3.46
C ILE A 64 2.22 2.95 4.76
N CYS A 65 3.28 2.33 5.33
CA CYS A 65 3.92 2.83 6.57
C CYS A 65 4.42 4.28 6.42
N ASN A 66 5.05 4.62 5.29
CA ASN A 66 5.52 5.98 5.02
C ASN A 66 4.37 7.00 5.01
N ASN A 67 3.24 6.65 4.40
CA ASN A 67 2.06 7.51 4.36
C ASN A 67 1.40 7.62 5.73
N LEU A 68 1.22 6.52 6.47
CA LEU A 68 0.68 6.53 7.83
C LEU A 68 1.52 7.43 8.76
N ALA A 69 2.85 7.31 8.70
CA ALA A 69 3.76 8.15 9.47
C ALA A 69 3.66 9.65 9.09
N SER A 70 3.56 9.93 7.79
CA SER A 70 3.42 11.30 7.27
C SER A 70 2.07 11.94 7.64
N LEU A 71 1.02 11.12 7.79
CA LEU A 71 -0.30 11.55 8.26
C LEU A 71 -0.39 11.69 9.79
N GLY A 72 0.66 11.31 10.53
CA GLY A 72 0.73 11.47 11.98
C GLY A 72 0.04 10.36 12.76
N VAL A 73 -0.05 9.15 12.22
CA VAL A 73 -0.54 7.96 12.96
C VAL A 73 0.39 7.66 14.13
N GLY A 74 -0.19 7.44 15.32
CA GLY A 74 0.54 7.41 16.58
C GLY A 74 1.54 6.27 16.70
N LYS A 75 1.14 5.01 16.41
CA LYS A 75 2.04 3.85 16.45
C LYS A 75 1.84 3.00 15.20
N ILE A 76 2.94 2.66 14.55
CA ILE A 76 2.96 1.83 13.34
C ILE A 76 3.91 0.67 13.57
N TYR A 77 3.38 -0.55 13.67
CA TYR A 77 4.16 -1.77 13.78
C TYR A 77 4.28 -2.41 12.39
N ALA A 78 5.50 -2.71 11.97
CA ALA A 78 5.76 -3.49 10.77
C ALA A 78 5.95 -4.96 11.14
N LEU A 79 5.15 -5.86 10.55
CA LEU A 79 5.23 -7.31 10.75
C LEU A 79 5.50 -7.99 9.40
N SER A 80 6.69 -8.59 9.26
CA SER A 80 7.15 -9.13 7.98
C SER A 80 8.33 -10.07 8.13
N VAL A 81 8.86 -10.55 6.99
CA VAL A 81 10.14 -11.25 6.89
C VAL A 81 10.96 -10.65 5.76
N ILE A 82 12.26 -10.53 5.98
CA ILE A 82 13.27 -10.05 5.03
C ILE A 82 14.47 -11.01 4.97
N GLY A 83 15.32 -10.84 3.97
CA GLY A 83 16.62 -11.52 3.89
C GLY A 83 17.65 -10.92 4.83
N ASP A 84 18.71 -11.68 5.10
CA ASP A 84 19.94 -11.17 5.71
C ASP A 84 20.84 -10.60 4.60
N ASP A 85 20.47 -9.42 4.10
CA ASP A 85 21.14 -8.77 2.96
C ASP A 85 21.21 -7.24 3.11
N GLY A 86 21.94 -6.61 2.22
CA GLY A 86 22.10 -5.15 2.21
C GLY A 86 20.80 -4.40 1.93
N GLU A 87 19.90 -5.00 1.18
CA GLU A 87 18.58 -4.49 0.85
C GLU A 87 17.69 -4.47 2.11
N GLY A 88 17.74 -5.51 2.94
CA GLY A 88 17.07 -5.58 4.24
C GLY A 88 17.56 -4.51 5.21
N TYR A 89 18.87 -4.28 5.26
CA TYR A 89 19.43 -3.20 6.04
C TYR A 89 18.89 -1.81 5.62
N GLU A 90 18.88 -1.51 4.31
CA GLU A 90 18.38 -0.21 3.81
C GLU A 90 16.87 -0.07 4.01
N LEU A 91 16.11 -1.16 3.89
CA LEU A 91 14.66 -1.19 4.17
C LEU A 91 14.38 -0.85 5.64
N LEU A 92 15.01 -1.55 6.58
CA LEU A 92 14.85 -1.31 8.02
C LEU A 92 15.24 0.11 8.40
N LYS A 93 16.36 0.62 7.85
CA LYS A 93 16.82 1.98 8.06
C LYS A 93 15.79 3.02 7.55
N GLY A 94 15.18 2.76 6.38
CA GLY A 94 14.12 3.61 5.83
C GLY A 94 12.88 3.67 6.73
N LEU A 95 12.40 2.53 7.19
CA LEU A 95 11.25 2.41 8.10
C LEU A 95 11.51 3.10 9.46
N ARG A 96 12.66 2.82 10.09
CA ARG A 96 13.04 3.40 11.38
C ARG A 96 13.15 4.92 11.34
N ARG A 97 13.64 5.49 10.23
CA ARG A 97 13.67 6.96 10.03
C ARG A 97 12.30 7.61 10.03
N ARG A 98 11.26 6.85 9.74
CA ARG A 98 9.85 7.27 9.77
C ARG A 98 9.15 6.98 11.10
N GLY A 99 9.87 6.47 12.09
CA GLY A 99 9.30 6.12 13.39
C GLY A 99 8.52 4.80 13.40
N VAL A 100 8.63 3.98 12.34
CA VAL A 100 7.99 2.66 12.28
C VAL A 100 8.70 1.70 13.20
N ILE A 101 7.94 0.97 14.01
CA ILE A 101 8.45 -0.05 14.93
C ILE A 101 8.72 -1.32 14.12
N THR A 102 9.99 -1.74 14.05
CA THR A 102 10.47 -2.83 13.18
C THR A 102 10.86 -4.10 13.94
N ASP A 103 10.53 -4.18 15.22
CA ASP A 103 10.94 -5.30 16.11
C ASP A 103 10.29 -6.64 15.71
N HIS A 104 9.24 -6.59 14.90
CA HIS A 104 8.54 -7.75 14.36
C HIS A 104 8.83 -8.01 12.87
N ILE A 105 9.89 -7.40 12.32
CA ILE A 105 10.43 -7.80 11.02
C ILE A 105 11.49 -8.88 11.27
N PHE A 106 11.18 -10.11 10.86
CA PHE A 106 12.06 -11.25 11.04
C PHE A 106 13.08 -11.34 9.92
N VAL A 107 14.31 -11.70 10.26
CA VAL A 107 15.37 -11.98 9.28
C VAL A 107 15.40 -13.49 9.01
N CYS A 108 15.49 -13.87 7.74
CA CYS A 108 15.57 -15.26 7.28
C CYS A 108 16.69 -15.36 6.23
N GLU A 109 17.77 -16.08 6.57
CA GLU A 109 18.96 -16.26 5.71
C GLU A 109 18.64 -16.95 4.37
N GLU A 110 17.59 -17.77 4.33
CA GLU A 110 17.18 -18.52 3.14
C GLU A 110 16.35 -17.67 2.15
N ARG A 111 16.13 -16.39 2.46
CA ARG A 111 15.30 -15.50 1.66
C ARG A 111 16.07 -14.25 1.26
N PHE A 112 15.62 -13.65 0.16
CA PHE A 112 16.01 -12.30 -0.23
C PHE A 112 15.02 -11.27 0.31
N THR A 113 15.51 -10.07 0.58
CA THR A 113 14.63 -8.90 0.72
C THR A 113 14.12 -8.51 -0.67
N PRO A 114 12.79 -8.59 -0.92
CA PRO A 114 12.24 -8.25 -2.24
C PRO A 114 12.60 -6.82 -2.62
N THR A 115 13.19 -6.64 -3.81
CA THR A 115 13.74 -5.36 -4.24
C THR A 115 13.43 -5.08 -5.69
N TYR A 116 12.98 -3.86 -5.98
CA TYR A 116 12.88 -3.33 -7.32
C TYR A 116 14.03 -2.34 -7.55
N THR A 117 15.06 -2.78 -8.29
CA THR A 117 16.17 -1.92 -8.67
C THR A 117 15.84 -1.23 -9.99
N LYS A 118 15.78 0.10 -9.95
CA LYS A 118 15.49 0.99 -11.08
C LYS A 118 16.75 1.77 -11.45
N PRO A 119 17.52 1.34 -12.47
CA PRO A 119 18.61 2.14 -12.99
C PRO A 119 18.03 3.37 -13.70
N MET A 120 18.53 4.56 -13.33
CA MET A 120 18.07 5.86 -13.80
C MET A 120 19.22 6.54 -14.57
N MET A 121 19.14 6.54 -15.90
CA MET A 121 20.13 7.20 -16.76
C MET A 121 19.93 8.72 -16.72
N LEU A 122 20.99 9.46 -16.42
CA LEU A 122 20.98 10.92 -16.48
C LEU A 122 21.17 11.37 -17.95
N ARG A 123 20.12 11.97 -18.53
CA ARG A 123 20.12 12.52 -19.90
C ARG A 123 19.53 13.91 -19.89
N ASP A 124 20.26 14.88 -20.39
CA ASP A 124 19.81 16.28 -20.50
C ASP A 124 19.23 16.84 -19.19
N GLY A 125 19.86 16.51 -18.07
CA GLY A 125 19.42 16.93 -16.73
C GLY A 125 18.16 16.22 -16.20
N LYS A 126 17.67 15.17 -16.89
CA LYS A 126 16.53 14.36 -16.48
C LYS A 126 16.96 12.93 -16.15
N GLU A 127 16.22 12.30 -15.26
CA GLU A 127 16.35 10.87 -14.96
C GLU A 127 15.42 10.07 -15.89
N VAL A 128 15.99 9.14 -16.64
CA VAL A 128 15.24 8.23 -17.53
C VAL A 128 15.39 6.81 -16.99
N GLU A 129 14.28 6.17 -16.64
CA GLU A 129 14.26 4.78 -16.15
C GLU A 129 14.70 3.83 -17.27
N MET A 130 15.61 2.93 -16.94
CA MET A 130 16.02 1.79 -17.76
C MET A 130 15.27 0.52 -17.34
N GLU A 131 15.66 -0.64 -17.91
CA GLU A 131 15.08 -1.92 -17.52
C GLU A 131 15.30 -2.19 -16.03
N ARG A 132 14.19 -2.45 -15.34
CA ARG A 132 14.16 -2.75 -13.92
C ARG A 132 14.68 -4.16 -13.61
N GLN A 133 15.40 -4.30 -12.51
CA GLN A 133 15.89 -5.59 -12.01
C GLN A 133 15.17 -5.93 -10.70
N ASP A 134 14.44 -7.04 -10.72
CA ASP A 134 13.59 -7.46 -9.60
C ASP A 134 14.22 -8.64 -8.84
N ILE A 135 14.42 -8.47 -7.54
CA ILE A 135 14.74 -9.56 -6.61
C ILE A 135 13.42 -10.01 -5.97
N LYS A 136 13.06 -11.29 -6.14
CA LYS A 136 11.85 -11.90 -5.61
C LYS A 136 12.11 -13.27 -5.04
N ASN A 137 11.38 -13.64 -4.00
CA ASN A 137 11.36 -15.01 -3.48
C ASN A 137 10.42 -15.88 -4.33
N ARG A 138 10.88 -17.05 -4.71
CA ARG A 138 10.12 -18.00 -5.53
C ARG A 138 9.87 -19.36 -4.86
N LEU A 139 10.36 -19.51 -3.63
CA LEU A 139 10.10 -20.65 -2.78
C LEU A 139 9.06 -20.28 -1.71
N PRO A 140 8.23 -21.24 -1.28
CA PRO A 140 7.28 -21.00 -0.18
C PRO A 140 7.96 -20.49 1.07
N LEU A 141 7.21 -19.71 1.85
CA LEU A 141 7.66 -19.23 3.15
C LEU A 141 7.87 -20.41 4.10
N PRO A 142 9.01 -20.54 4.80
CA PRO A 142 9.21 -21.59 5.79
C PRO A 142 8.13 -21.57 6.89
N ALA A 143 7.64 -22.76 7.27
CA ALA A 143 6.57 -22.90 8.27
C ALA A 143 6.92 -22.27 9.63
N GLU A 144 8.19 -22.33 10.01
CA GLU A 144 8.70 -21.69 11.22
C GLU A 144 8.53 -20.15 11.21
N ILE A 145 8.71 -19.54 10.03
CA ILE A 145 8.49 -18.11 9.87
C ILE A 145 7.01 -17.79 9.88
N GLU A 146 6.15 -18.63 9.28
CA GLU A 146 4.68 -18.48 9.41
C GLU A 146 4.25 -18.53 10.88
N ASP A 147 4.77 -19.47 11.68
CA ASP A 147 4.48 -19.56 13.11
C ASP A 147 4.86 -18.27 13.84
N ARG A 148 6.06 -17.75 13.60
CA ARG A 148 6.52 -16.49 14.20
C ARG A 148 5.65 -15.29 13.81
N LEU A 149 5.19 -15.21 12.56
CA LEU A 149 4.28 -14.15 12.10
C LEU A 149 2.92 -14.24 12.80
N ILE A 150 2.37 -15.44 12.93
CA ILE A 150 1.10 -15.72 13.60
C ILE A 150 1.18 -15.38 15.10
N ASP A 151 2.24 -15.81 15.78
CA ASP A 151 2.45 -15.54 17.21
C ASP A 151 2.63 -14.03 17.48
N ALA A 152 3.41 -13.35 16.63
CA ALA A 152 3.58 -11.91 16.73
C ALA A 152 2.26 -11.15 16.52
N LEU A 153 1.48 -11.53 15.50
CA LEU A 153 0.18 -10.91 15.27
C LEU A 153 -0.80 -11.19 16.40
N SER A 154 -0.80 -12.42 16.97
CA SER A 154 -1.60 -12.80 18.14
C SER A 154 -1.32 -11.93 19.36
N THR A 155 -0.07 -11.49 19.50
CA THR A 155 0.35 -10.59 20.59
C THR A 155 0.00 -9.14 20.27
N LEU A 156 0.28 -8.68 19.05
CA LEU A 156 0.09 -7.29 18.63
C LEU A 156 -1.37 -6.87 18.60
N ILE A 157 -2.29 -7.80 18.28
CA ILE A 157 -3.71 -7.48 18.13
C ILE A 157 -4.31 -6.83 19.38
N HIS A 158 -3.81 -7.12 20.55
CA HIS A 158 -4.27 -6.54 21.82
C HIS A 158 -3.88 -5.07 21.99
N ASN A 159 -2.90 -4.58 21.21
CA ASN A 159 -2.29 -3.26 21.34
C ASN A 159 -2.51 -2.35 20.13
N VAL A 160 -3.30 -2.79 19.14
CA VAL A 160 -3.55 -2.03 17.91
C VAL A 160 -5.06 -1.88 17.67
N ASP A 161 -5.42 -0.81 16.95
CA ASP A 161 -6.80 -0.52 16.54
C ASP A 161 -7.09 -1.14 15.16
N ALA A 162 -6.03 -1.35 14.35
CA ALA A 162 -6.18 -1.92 13.02
C ALA A 162 -5.07 -2.88 12.62
N VAL A 163 -5.43 -3.83 11.75
CA VAL A 163 -4.53 -4.72 11.01
C VAL A 163 -4.66 -4.39 9.53
N ILE A 164 -3.58 -3.89 8.93
CA ILE A 164 -3.46 -3.63 7.49
C ILE A 164 -2.67 -4.77 6.87
N VAL A 165 -3.26 -5.43 5.89
CA VAL A 165 -2.67 -6.57 5.19
C VAL A 165 -2.27 -6.14 3.78
N GLN A 166 -0.98 -6.32 3.43
CA GLN A 166 -0.44 -6.02 2.10
C GLN A 166 0.11 -7.30 1.46
N ASP A 167 -0.70 -7.93 0.58
CA ASP A 167 -0.38 -9.16 -0.15
C ASP A 167 0.02 -8.84 -1.59
N GLN A 168 1.31 -8.52 -1.78
CA GLN A 168 1.85 -8.00 -3.04
C GLN A 168 2.47 -9.10 -3.92
N VAL A 169 2.98 -10.19 -3.32
CA VAL A 169 3.61 -11.30 -4.03
C VAL A 169 2.55 -12.16 -4.73
N GLN A 170 2.68 -12.33 -6.05
CA GLN A 170 1.70 -13.06 -6.86
C GLN A 170 1.85 -14.58 -6.71
N GLU A 171 3.06 -15.07 -6.55
CA GLU A 171 3.38 -16.49 -6.38
C GLU A 171 2.81 -16.98 -5.05
N ARG A 172 1.95 -18.04 -5.12
CA ARG A 172 1.21 -18.53 -3.96
C ARG A 172 2.17 -19.03 -2.87
N ASN A 173 1.97 -18.57 -1.65
CA ASN A 173 2.76 -18.90 -0.46
C ASN A 173 4.23 -18.46 -0.52
N CYS A 174 4.64 -17.65 -1.51
CA CYS A 174 6.02 -17.15 -1.60
C CYS A 174 6.21 -15.77 -0.94
N GLY A 175 5.14 -15.05 -0.63
CA GLY A 175 5.12 -13.81 0.15
C GLY A 175 4.89 -14.05 1.64
N VAL A 176 4.70 -12.96 2.38
CA VAL A 176 4.36 -12.98 3.81
C VAL A 176 2.94 -13.50 4.05
N ILE A 177 2.02 -13.15 3.15
CA ILE A 177 0.61 -13.54 3.27
C ILE A 177 0.40 -14.90 2.56
N THR A 178 0.79 -15.96 3.27
CA THR A 178 0.50 -17.33 2.84
C THR A 178 -0.96 -17.69 3.09
N ASP A 179 -1.40 -18.84 2.59
CA ASP A 179 -2.75 -19.36 2.85
C ASP A 179 -3.02 -19.48 4.34
N ARG A 180 -2.04 -19.99 5.09
CA ARG A 180 -2.11 -20.18 6.53
C ARG A 180 -2.17 -18.85 7.30
N VAL A 181 -1.33 -17.90 6.94
CA VAL A 181 -1.33 -16.55 7.54
C VAL A 181 -2.65 -15.82 7.22
N ARG A 182 -3.15 -15.91 5.98
CA ARG A 182 -4.42 -15.31 5.57
C ARG A 182 -5.59 -15.93 6.34
N GLU A 183 -5.66 -17.26 6.46
CA GLU A 183 -6.69 -17.94 7.23
C GLU A 183 -6.68 -17.50 8.70
N PHE A 184 -5.51 -17.39 9.30
CA PHE A 184 -5.35 -16.90 10.66
C PHE A 184 -5.87 -15.47 10.82
N ILE A 185 -5.52 -14.56 9.90
CA ILE A 185 -5.99 -13.16 9.88
C ILE A 185 -7.52 -13.11 9.78
N CYS A 186 -8.13 -13.88 8.87
CA CYS A 186 -9.58 -13.96 8.73
C CYS A 186 -10.25 -14.48 10.01
N GLY A 187 -9.66 -15.50 10.65
CA GLY A 187 -10.12 -16.01 11.93
C GLY A 187 -10.01 -14.98 13.06
N LEU A 188 -8.95 -14.19 13.05
CA LEU A 188 -8.74 -13.12 14.03
C LEU A 188 -9.74 -11.97 13.83
N ALA A 189 -9.99 -11.56 12.59
CA ALA A 189 -10.97 -10.54 12.24
C ALA A 189 -12.38 -10.89 12.75
N ARG A 190 -12.76 -12.17 12.62
CA ARG A 190 -14.05 -12.66 13.13
C ARG A 190 -14.15 -12.60 14.64
N ARG A 191 -13.03 -12.81 15.36
CA ARG A 191 -12.99 -12.78 16.85
C ARG A 191 -12.82 -11.39 17.43
N SER A 192 -12.43 -10.40 16.63
CA SER A 192 -12.15 -9.03 17.06
C SER A 192 -12.90 -8.02 16.18
N PRO A 193 -14.25 -8.08 16.17
CA PRO A 193 -15.08 -7.27 15.27
C PRO A 193 -15.02 -5.76 15.56
N GLU A 194 -14.52 -5.38 16.73
CA GLU A 194 -14.31 -3.99 17.16
C GLU A 194 -13.07 -3.35 16.52
N LYS A 195 -12.21 -4.16 15.90
CA LYS A 195 -10.99 -3.70 15.25
C LYS A 195 -11.14 -3.63 13.74
N VAL A 196 -10.38 -2.75 13.12
CA VAL A 196 -10.36 -2.61 11.65
C VAL A 196 -9.39 -3.62 11.06
N PHE A 197 -9.90 -4.55 10.26
CA PHE A 197 -9.10 -5.44 9.42
C PHE A 197 -9.28 -5.02 7.98
N TYR A 198 -8.17 -4.73 7.30
CA TYR A 198 -8.18 -4.18 5.96
C TYR A 198 -7.09 -4.81 5.09
N ALA A 199 -7.46 -5.33 3.92
CA ALA A 199 -6.54 -6.02 3.04
C ALA A 199 -6.47 -5.39 1.64
N ASP A 200 -5.25 -5.33 1.13
CA ASP A 200 -4.91 -5.07 -0.27
C ASP A 200 -4.15 -6.30 -0.81
N SER A 201 -4.59 -6.87 -1.92
CA SER A 201 -3.99 -8.06 -2.49
C SER A 201 -4.06 -8.06 -4.01
N ARG A 202 -2.92 -8.27 -4.63
CA ARG A 202 -2.75 -8.31 -6.09
C ARG A 202 -3.63 -9.32 -6.80
N VAL A 203 -3.75 -10.53 -6.25
CA VAL A 203 -4.38 -11.66 -6.95
C VAL A 203 -5.33 -12.49 -6.08
N ARG A 204 -5.35 -12.28 -4.75
CA ARG A 204 -6.10 -13.11 -3.80
C ARG A 204 -7.11 -12.33 -2.96
N ILE A 205 -7.48 -11.12 -3.38
CA ILE A 205 -8.36 -10.24 -2.61
C ILE A 205 -9.71 -10.91 -2.26
N GLY A 206 -10.26 -11.74 -3.13
CA GLY A 206 -11.50 -12.49 -2.90
C GLY A 206 -11.35 -13.71 -1.97
N GLU A 207 -10.15 -14.04 -1.51
CA GLU A 207 -9.91 -15.13 -0.57
C GLU A 207 -9.96 -14.64 0.91
N PHE A 208 -9.99 -13.35 1.15
CA PHE A 208 -10.20 -12.78 2.49
C PHE A 208 -11.68 -12.90 2.90
N LYS A 209 -11.90 -13.23 4.18
CA LYS A 209 -13.23 -13.34 4.80
C LYS A 209 -13.29 -12.51 6.07
N ASP A 210 -14.40 -11.84 6.30
CA ASP A 210 -14.61 -10.97 7.46
C ASP A 210 -13.60 -9.79 7.56
N VAL A 211 -12.95 -9.45 6.45
CA VAL A 211 -11.93 -8.40 6.31
C VAL A 211 -12.40 -7.39 5.26
N MET A 212 -12.29 -6.09 5.54
CA MET A 212 -12.50 -5.04 4.54
C MET A 212 -11.44 -5.15 3.46
N VAL A 213 -11.81 -4.95 2.20
CA VAL A 213 -10.87 -5.14 1.08
C VAL A 213 -10.84 -3.93 0.15
N LYS A 214 -9.64 -3.66 -0.42
CA LYS A 214 -9.43 -2.58 -1.38
C LYS A 214 -8.88 -3.11 -2.70
N PRO A 215 -9.68 -3.69 -3.55
CA PRO A 215 -9.26 -4.01 -4.91
C PRO A 215 -9.28 -2.77 -5.82
N ASN A 216 -8.48 -2.83 -6.89
CA ASN A 216 -8.79 -2.06 -8.08
C ASN A 216 -9.82 -2.83 -8.95
N ARG A 217 -10.28 -2.20 -10.05
CA ARG A 217 -11.31 -2.78 -10.94
C ARG A 217 -10.88 -4.14 -11.55
N TYR A 218 -9.59 -4.32 -11.83
CA TYR A 218 -9.06 -5.57 -12.41
C TYR A 218 -8.98 -6.67 -11.36
N GLU A 219 -8.50 -6.34 -10.17
CA GLU A 219 -8.42 -7.26 -9.02
C GLU A 219 -9.80 -7.69 -8.55
N ALA A 220 -10.78 -6.76 -8.54
CA ALA A 220 -12.16 -7.08 -8.19
C ALA A 220 -12.81 -8.03 -9.20
N ALA A 221 -12.64 -7.78 -10.50
CA ALA A 221 -13.15 -8.65 -11.55
C ALA A 221 -12.54 -10.05 -11.47
N LEU A 222 -11.21 -10.13 -11.37
CA LEU A 222 -10.49 -11.39 -11.18
C LEU A 222 -11.01 -12.16 -9.95
N ALA A 223 -11.25 -11.47 -8.84
CA ALA A 223 -11.71 -12.07 -7.60
C ALA A 223 -13.08 -12.75 -7.71
N VAL A 224 -13.93 -12.31 -8.64
CA VAL A 224 -15.25 -12.91 -8.87
C VAL A 224 -15.27 -13.84 -10.11
N GLY A 225 -14.11 -14.10 -10.71
CA GLY A 225 -13.99 -14.98 -11.88
C GLY A 225 -14.34 -14.31 -13.21
N GLU A 226 -14.29 -12.98 -13.25
CA GLU A 226 -14.54 -12.16 -14.44
C GLU A 226 -13.26 -11.45 -14.90
N GLU A 227 -13.32 -10.83 -16.08
CA GLU A 227 -12.27 -9.98 -16.63
C GLU A 227 -12.81 -8.57 -16.79
N TRP A 228 -12.07 -7.56 -16.31
CA TRP A 228 -12.38 -6.17 -16.58
C TRP A 228 -11.99 -5.82 -18.02
N LYS A 229 -12.98 -5.40 -18.83
CA LYS A 229 -12.80 -5.09 -20.25
C LYS A 229 -12.92 -3.61 -20.52
N GLU A 230 -12.38 -3.18 -21.64
CA GLU A 230 -12.58 -1.83 -22.17
C GLU A 230 -14.08 -1.56 -22.40
N GLY A 231 -14.54 -0.37 -22.03
CA GLY A 231 -15.95 0.02 -22.11
C GLY A 231 -16.77 -0.30 -20.86
N MET A 232 -16.28 -1.08 -19.91
CA MET A 232 -16.94 -1.28 -18.61
C MET A 232 -16.88 -0.01 -17.75
N GLY A 233 -17.98 0.31 -17.10
CA GLY A 233 -18.15 1.54 -16.33
C GLY A 233 -18.48 1.33 -14.86
N ILE A 234 -19.05 2.38 -14.25
CA ILE A 234 -19.40 2.38 -12.82
C ILE A 234 -20.47 1.31 -12.49
N GLU A 235 -21.43 1.07 -13.39
CA GLU A 235 -22.48 0.06 -13.16
C GLU A 235 -21.90 -1.36 -13.10
N ASP A 236 -20.95 -1.68 -13.99
CA ASP A 236 -20.23 -2.95 -13.94
C ASP A 236 -19.40 -3.08 -12.67
N ALA A 237 -18.73 -2.00 -12.27
CA ALA A 237 -17.97 -1.97 -11.02
C ALA A 237 -18.87 -2.17 -9.79
N ILE A 238 -20.06 -1.59 -9.76
CA ILE A 238 -21.05 -1.81 -8.71
C ILE A 238 -21.49 -3.28 -8.66
N ARG A 239 -21.78 -3.87 -9.82
CA ARG A 239 -22.17 -5.29 -9.92
C ARG A 239 -21.06 -6.21 -9.41
N ILE A 240 -19.85 -6.02 -9.90
CA ILE A 240 -18.65 -6.80 -9.50
C ILE A 240 -18.37 -6.60 -8.02
N GLY A 241 -18.40 -5.34 -7.55
CA GLY A 241 -18.18 -5.02 -6.16
C GLY A 241 -19.19 -5.66 -5.20
N LYS A 242 -20.46 -5.78 -5.59
CA LYS A 242 -21.51 -6.49 -4.83
C LYS A 242 -21.20 -7.98 -4.73
N LEU A 243 -20.83 -8.64 -5.83
CA LEU A 243 -20.42 -10.05 -5.81
C LEU A 243 -19.21 -10.26 -4.90
N LEU A 244 -18.26 -9.34 -4.93
CA LEU A 244 -17.10 -9.41 -4.03
C LEU A 244 -17.50 -9.16 -2.58
N TYR A 245 -18.40 -8.20 -2.30
CA TYR A 245 -18.93 -7.96 -0.97
C TYR A 245 -19.61 -9.21 -0.37
N GLU A 246 -20.46 -9.88 -1.15
CA GLU A 246 -21.08 -11.15 -0.76
C GLU A 246 -20.04 -12.23 -0.46
N ARG A 247 -18.93 -12.23 -1.20
CA ARG A 247 -17.85 -13.19 -1.03
C ARG A 247 -17.00 -12.95 0.21
N VAL A 248 -16.66 -11.68 0.52
CA VAL A 248 -15.76 -11.33 1.64
C VAL A 248 -16.50 -11.07 2.96
N GLY A 249 -17.78 -10.64 2.89
CA GLY A 249 -18.64 -10.39 4.05
C GLY A 249 -18.36 -9.06 4.76
N LYS A 250 -17.57 -8.15 4.18
CA LYS A 250 -17.22 -6.83 4.72
C LYS A 250 -17.11 -5.80 3.61
N THR A 251 -17.07 -4.50 3.99
CA THR A 251 -17.00 -3.37 3.07
C THR A 251 -15.88 -3.53 2.04
N VAL A 252 -16.23 -3.27 0.78
CA VAL A 252 -15.31 -3.24 -0.37
C VAL A 252 -15.08 -1.79 -0.78
N PHE A 253 -13.82 -1.36 -0.75
CA PHE A 253 -13.37 -0.07 -1.26
C PHE A 253 -12.77 -0.26 -2.66
N LEU A 254 -13.61 -0.30 -3.69
CA LEU A 254 -13.18 -0.57 -5.05
C LEU A 254 -12.63 0.69 -5.70
N THR A 255 -11.31 0.74 -5.94
CA THR A 255 -10.66 1.89 -6.57
C THR A 255 -10.81 1.87 -8.08
N MET A 256 -11.22 3.03 -8.65
CA MET A 256 -11.53 3.21 -10.07
C MET A 256 -10.57 4.19 -10.77
N GLY A 257 -9.39 4.43 -10.20
CA GLY A 257 -8.41 5.39 -10.72
C GLY A 257 -8.99 6.81 -10.75
N GLU A 258 -9.02 7.43 -11.92
CA GLU A 258 -9.56 8.80 -12.14
C GLU A 258 -11.03 8.95 -11.79
N ASN A 259 -11.78 7.84 -11.71
CA ASN A 259 -13.19 7.82 -11.32
C ASN A 259 -13.38 7.74 -9.78
N GLY A 260 -12.31 7.63 -8.99
CA GLY A 260 -12.38 7.63 -7.52
C GLY A 260 -12.60 6.25 -6.91
N ILE A 261 -13.48 6.15 -5.91
CA ILE A 261 -13.70 4.93 -5.13
C ILE A 261 -15.20 4.62 -5.07
N LEU A 262 -15.55 3.35 -5.29
CA LEU A 262 -16.86 2.81 -4.94
C LEU A 262 -16.78 2.12 -3.58
N VAL A 263 -17.60 2.57 -2.65
CA VAL A 263 -17.80 1.93 -1.34
C VAL A 263 -19.01 1.03 -1.44
N ILE A 264 -18.80 -0.28 -1.27
CA ILE A 264 -19.88 -1.28 -1.28
C ILE A 264 -19.96 -1.88 0.13
N SER A 265 -21.10 -1.72 0.78
CA SER A 265 -21.37 -2.16 2.14
C SER A 265 -22.79 -2.70 2.28
N ASP A 266 -23.23 -3.02 3.50
CA ASP A 266 -24.62 -3.35 3.85
C ASP A 266 -25.62 -2.22 3.50
N LYS A 267 -25.13 -0.97 3.38
CA LYS A 267 -25.90 0.21 2.98
C LYS A 267 -26.05 0.36 1.45
N GLY A 268 -25.48 -0.56 0.68
CA GLY A 268 -25.44 -0.54 -0.76
C GLY A 268 -24.14 0.00 -1.34
N ALA A 269 -24.20 0.55 -2.55
CA ALA A 269 -23.03 1.10 -3.26
C ALA A 269 -23.08 2.63 -3.27
N THR A 270 -21.99 3.26 -2.84
CA THR A 270 -21.82 4.73 -2.88
C THR A 270 -20.57 5.07 -3.67
N HIS A 271 -20.71 5.94 -4.67
CA HIS A 271 -19.61 6.43 -5.48
C HIS A 271 -19.02 7.71 -4.88
N ILE A 272 -17.73 7.71 -4.62
CA ILE A 272 -16.95 8.85 -4.16
C ILE A 272 -16.05 9.28 -5.32
N PRO A 273 -16.37 10.38 -6.03
CA PRO A 273 -15.55 10.86 -7.14
C PRO A 273 -14.11 11.17 -6.72
N ALA A 274 -13.17 10.97 -7.63
CA ALA A 274 -11.78 11.36 -7.40
C ALA A 274 -11.66 12.89 -7.21
N VAL A 275 -10.69 13.30 -6.43
CA VAL A 275 -10.27 14.69 -6.34
C VAL A 275 -9.44 15.01 -7.59
N LYS A 276 -9.95 15.88 -8.44
CA LYS A 276 -9.28 16.28 -9.68
C LYS A 276 -7.96 17.00 -9.38
N VAL A 277 -6.93 16.62 -10.08
CA VAL A 277 -5.62 17.27 -10.05
C VAL A 277 -5.19 17.64 -11.46
N GLU A 278 -4.47 18.77 -11.60
CA GLU A 278 -4.01 19.27 -12.89
C GLU A 278 -2.52 18.94 -13.11
N GLY A 279 -2.11 18.85 -14.40
CA GLY A 279 -0.72 18.62 -14.82
C GLY A 279 -0.28 17.16 -14.74
N GLU A 280 1.04 16.94 -14.81
CA GLU A 280 1.62 15.60 -14.78
C GLU A 280 1.37 14.88 -13.45
N ILE A 281 1.14 13.58 -13.52
CA ILE A 281 0.88 12.71 -12.36
C ILE A 281 1.72 11.43 -12.46
N ASP A 282 2.08 10.90 -11.30
CA ASP A 282 2.68 9.58 -11.11
C ASP A 282 1.75 8.76 -10.20
N ILE A 283 1.16 7.71 -10.73
CA ILE A 283 0.19 6.89 -10.01
C ILE A 283 0.82 5.82 -9.11
N VAL A 284 2.14 5.70 -9.08
CA VAL A 284 2.86 4.72 -8.26
C VAL A 284 2.61 5.02 -6.77
N GLY A 285 2.11 4.02 -6.03
CA GLY A 285 1.78 4.14 -4.61
C GLY A 285 0.46 4.86 -4.28
N ALA A 286 -0.34 5.24 -5.30
CA ALA A 286 -1.65 5.86 -5.06
C ALA A 286 -2.59 4.95 -4.23
N GLY A 287 -2.61 3.64 -4.54
CA GLY A 287 -3.40 2.65 -3.77
C GLY A 287 -2.97 2.55 -2.31
N ASP A 288 -1.66 2.61 -2.05
CA ASP A 288 -1.10 2.58 -0.69
C ASP A 288 -1.48 3.83 0.09
N SER A 289 -1.51 4.99 -0.58
CA SER A 289 -1.94 6.26 0.01
C SER A 289 -3.45 6.25 0.34
N VAL A 290 -4.27 5.64 -0.51
CA VAL A 290 -5.69 5.40 -0.23
C VAL A 290 -5.84 4.57 1.04
N THR A 291 -5.11 3.47 1.17
CA THR A 291 -5.12 2.62 2.37
C THR A 291 -4.74 3.41 3.63
N ALA A 292 -3.67 4.23 3.54
CA ALA A 292 -3.20 5.05 4.66
C ALA A 292 -4.16 6.17 5.06
N GLY A 293 -5.01 6.64 4.15
CA GLY A 293 -6.09 7.58 4.46
C GLY A 293 -7.33 6.89 5.05
N ILE A 294 -7.72 5.73 4.51
CA ILE A 294 -8.94 5.02 4.93
C ILE A 294 -8.81 4.45 6.34
N VAL A 295 -7.78 3.64 6.59
CA VAL A 295 -7.72 2.83 7.81
C VAL A 295 -7.71 3.65 9.10
N PRO A 296 -6.84 4.66 9.28
CA PRO A 296 -6.88 5.45 10.50
C PRO A 296 -8.18 6.27 10.62
N SER A 297 -8.80 6.67 9.50
CA SER A 297 -10.11 7.35 9.54
C SER A 297 -11.19 6.44 10.12
N LEU A 298 -11.25 5.18 9.73
CA LEU A 298 -12.17 4.19 10.30
C LEU A 298 -11.91 3.98 11.80
N CYS A 299 -10.63 3.91 12.21
CA CYS A 299 -10.26 3.73 13.63
C CYS A 299 -10.76 4.88 14.53
N VAL A 300 -10.86 6.10 14.00
CA VAL A 300 -11.36 7.27 14.76
C VAL A 300 -12.86 7.53 14.55
N GLY A 301 -13.59 6.56 14.01
CA GLY A 301 -15.06 6.60 13.89
C GLY A 301 -15.57 7.40 12.69
N ALA A 302 -14.79 7.51 11.62
CA ALA A 302 -15.31 7.95 10.33
C ALA A 302 -16.20 6.85 9.72
N SER A 303 -17.23 7.24 8.99
CA SER A 303 -17.99 6.32 8.15
C SER A 303 -17.13 5.84 6.97
N ASP A 304 -17.50 4.69 6.36
CA ASP A 304 -16.83 4.16 5.17
C ASP A 304 -16.71 5.19 4.05
N VAL A 305 -17.75 6.01 3.86
CA VAL A 305 -17.82 7.08 2.86
C VAL A 305 -16.84 8.21 3.19
N GLU A 306 -16.78 8.67 4.44
CA GLU A 306 -15.83 9.69 4.88
C GLU A 306 -14.39 9.18 4.75
N ALA A 307 -14.15 7.95 5.16
CA ALA A 307 -12.83 7.30 5.06
C ALA A 307 -12.38 7.19 3.58
N ALA A 308 -13.26 6.75 2.67
CA ALA A 308 -12.97 6.68 1.25
C ALA A 308 -12.66 8.07 0.64
N PHE A 309 -13.35 9.11 1.09
CA PHE A 309 -13.06 10.47 0.63
C PHE A 309 -11.69 10.96 1.11
N ILE A 310 -11.31 10.68 2.36
CA ILE A 310 -9.96 10.98 2.87
C ILE A 310 -8.90 10.17 2.12
N GLY A 311 -9.18 8.92 1.78
CA GLY A 311 -8.33 8.12 0.90
C GLY A 311 -8.11 8.75 -0.48
N ASN A 312 -9.18 9.27 -1.12
CA ASN A 312 -9.08 10.00 -2.38
C ASN A 312 -8.24 11.28 -2.24
N LEU A 313 -8.40 12.03 -1.14
CA LEU A 313 -7.57 13.21 -0.85
C LEU A 313 -6.10 12.83 -0.69
N ALA A 314 -5.79 11.76 0.05
CA ALA A 314 -4.42 11.27 0.21
C ALA A 314 -3.80 10.89 -1.15
N ALA A 315 -4.53 10.16 -1.98
CA ALA A 315 -4.08 9.80 -3.35
C ALA A 315 -3.84 11.05 -4.21
N SER A 316 -4.75 12.05 -4.16
CA SER A 316 -4.61 13.29 -4.95
C SER A 316 -3.35 14.08 -4.61
N VAL A 317 -2.88 13.99 -3.35
CA VAL A 317 -1.63 14.60 -2.90
C VAL A 317 -0.42 13.83 -3.43
N THR A 318 -0.45 12.50 -3.33
CA THR A 318 0.72 11.66 -3.63
C THR A 318 1.00 11.57 -5.11
N ILE A 319 -0.02 11.48 -5.97
CA ILE A 319 0.16 11.37 -7.43
C ILE A 319 0.78 12.63 -8.07
N LYS A 320 0.88 13.74 -7.34
CA LYS A 320 1.58 14.96 -7.79
C LYS A 320 3.10 14.93 -7.55
N GLN A 321 3.60 13.91 -6.85
CA GLN A 321 5.02 13.78 -6.51
C GLN A 321 5.71 12.84 -7.50
N ILE A 322 6.16 13.40 -8.63
CA ILE A 322 6.74 12.66 -9.77
C ILE A 322 8.10 12.04 -9.40
N GLY A 323 8.36 10.82 -9.88
CA GLY A 323 9.67 10.14 -9.78
C GLY A 323 10.05 9.67 -8.38
N THR A 324 9.08 9.60 -7.48
CA THR A 324 9.22 9.04 -6.14
C THR A 324 7.88 8.49 -5.67
N THR A 325 7.91 7.52 -4.77
CA THR A 325 6.67 7.11 -4.07
C THR A 325 6.26 8.25 -3.13
N GLY A 326 5.23 9.00 -3.54
CA GLY A 326 4.77 10.19 -2.83
C GLY A 326 4.20 9.88 -1.45
N VAL A 327 4.21 10.88 -0.56
CA VAL A 327 3.56 10.80 0.75
C VAL A 327 2.57 11.95 0.95
N ALA A 328 1.42 11.64 1.51
CA ALA A 328 0.43 12.63 1.90
C ALA A 328 0.75 13.16 3.30
N THR A 329 0.68 14.49 3.48
CA THR A 329 0.72 15.10 4.81
C THR A 329 -0.65 15.66 5.16
N ARG A 330 -0.89 15.84 6.45
CA ARG A 330 -2.13 16.41 6.95
C ARG A 330 -2.44 17.78 6.31
N GLU A 331 -1.45 18.66 6.24
CA GLU A 331 -1.59 20.01 5.70
C GLU A 331 -1.99 19.96 4.23
N LYS A 332 -1.36 19.10 3.44
CA LYS A 332 -1.69 18.92 2.02
C LYS A 332 -3.07 18.31 1.81
N ILE A 333 -3.52 17.40 2.68
CA ILE A 333 -4.90 16.88 2.61
C ILE A 333 -5.90 18.01 2.82
N ILE A 334 -5.69 18.91 3.81
CA ILE A 334 -6.56 20.04 4.08
C ILE A 334 -6.56 21.01 2.89
N GLU A 335 -5.40 21.33 2.33
CA GLU A 335 -5.26 22.17 1.14
C GLU A 335 -6.03 21.60 -0.07
N HIS A 336 -5.89 20.29 -0.35
CA HIS A 336 -6.61 19.63 -1.45
C HIS A 336 -8.11 19.55 -1.19
N PHE A 337 -8.54 19.41 0.05
CA PHE A 337 -9.95 19.50 0.45
C PHE A 337 -10.54 20.87 0.14
N GLU A 338 -9.87 21.94 0.52
CA GLU A 338 -10.32 23.32 0.27
C GLU A 338 -10.46 23.57 -1.25
N ARG A 339 -9.46 23.23 -2.04
CA ARG A 339 -9.52 23.33 -3.51
C ARG A 339 -10.66 22.51 -4.13
N TYR A 340 -10.93 21.31 -3.60
CA TYR A 340 -12.03 20.46 -4.09
C TYR A 340 -13.39 21.16 -3.93
N TYR A 341 -13.60 21.89 -2.84
CA TYR A 341 -14.84 22.63 -2.61
C TYR A 341 -14.90 23.93 -3.39
N GLU A 342 -13.81 24.67 -3.56
CA GLU A 342 -13.73 25.88 -4.39
C GLU A 342 -14.10 25.59 -5.86
N CYS A 343 -13.72 24.44 -6.39
CA CYS A 343 -14.05 24.01 -7.76
C CYS A 343 -15.52 23.57 -7.93
N LYS A 344 -16.27 23.38 -6.85
CA LYS A 344 -17.69 22.95 -6.89
C LYS A 344 -18.70 24.07 -6.62
N GLY A 345 -18.23 25.24 -6.19
CA GLY A 345 -19.04 26.47 -6.01
C GLY A 345 -18.99 27.32 -7.24
#